data_93c88e341139d6903b3a97e718e05bc7
#
_entry.id   93c88e341139d6903b3a97e718e05bc7
#
_cell.length_a   1.000
_cell.length_b   1.000
_cell.length_c   1.000
_cell.angle_alpha   90.00
_cell.angle_beta   90.00
_cell.angle_gamma   90.00
#
_symmetry.space_group_name_H-M   'P 1'
#
loop_
_entity.id
_entity.type
_entity.pdbx_description
1 polymer ?
#
loop_
_entity_poly.entity_id
_entity_poly.type
_entity_poly.pdbx_seq_one_letter_code
_entity_poly.pdbx_strand_id
1 'polypeptide(L)'
;MTATTDPVARNEWIACGWLGQIQPGASHDTMILGQPIRVTRTGQDSYRVTEIGEDGSEGRELPVQTRFTCIFTTLGEPTRPLPEITEFDESDRIVVGCGNVGVNTSPYRLVANFLDMAHFSFIHVDTLGATDKTEVLAYRTEHRKDVDEIWAVDCTFFQPAASKAVKGGQMTRYLYRVMSPFSVMLYKNISEDSDRNDAICVFIQPLTETRCLAYMPMAIVDNENTAADIADFQQSIFLQDRVILENQRPALLPLDPTYELPTRADASSIAFRRWLKAMDIRFGIYEKQAA
;
A
#
# COMPACT_ATOMS: atom_id res chain seq x y z
N MET A 1 15.16 -16.70 -10.60
CA MET A 1 14.46 -16.62 -9.30
C MET A 1 13.27 -17.55 -9.37
N THR A 2 12.96 -18.24 -8.30
CA THR A 2 11.85 -19.20 -8.29
C THR A 2 10.61 -18.52 -7.73
N ALA A 3 9.46 -18.71 -8.37
CA ALA A 3 8.16 -18.24 -7.86
C ALA A 3 7.88 -18.85 -6.47
N THR A 4 7.25 -18.07 -5.59
CA THR A 4 6.89 -18.58 -4.26
C THR A 4 5.86 -19.69 -4.33
N THR A 5 5.96 -20.64 -3.42
CA THR A 5 4.95 -21.70 -3.20
C THR A 5 4.02 -21.38 -2.03
N ASP A 6 4.20 -20.22 -1.36
CA ASP A 6 3.36 -19.77 -0.25
C ASP A 6 1.90 -19.61 -0.70
N PRO A 7 0.97 -20.46 -0.25
CA PRO A 7 -0.41 -20.43 -0.72
C PRO A 7 -1.16 -19.18 -0.27
N VAL A 8 -0.79 -18.59 0.88
CA VAL A 8 -1.43 -17.37 1.39
C VAL A 8 -1.10 -16.20 0.46
N ALA A 9 0.19 -15.99 0.17
CA ALA A 9 0.61 -14.92 -0.73
C ALA A 9 0.06 -15.12 -2.16
N ARG A 10 0.04 -16.36 -2.66
CA ARG A 10 -0.43 -16.68 -4.03
C ARG A 10 -1.92 -16.45 -4.24
N ASN A 11 -2.73 -16.57 -3.18
CA ASN A 11 -4.18 -16.41 -3.23
C ASN A 11 -4.66 -14.97 -3.02
N GLU A 12 -3.73 -14.00 -2.85
CA GLU A 12 -4.10 -12.61 -2.74
C GLU A 12 -4.23 -11.93 -4.11
N TRP A 13 -5.13 -10.94 -4.19
CA TRP A 13 -5.18 -10.01 -5.31
C TRP A 13 -4.01 -9.04 -5.22
N ILE A 14 -3.24 -8.95 -6.29
CA ILE A 14 -2.00 -8.15 -6.37
C ILE A 14 -2.13 -7.16 -7.53
N ALA A 15 -1.89 -5.89 -7.28
CA ALA A 15 -1.78 -4.88 -8.33
C ALA A 15 -0.59 -5.21 -9.24
N CYS A 16 -0.77 -5.14 -10.56
CA CYS A 16 0.27 -5.45 -11.53
C CYS A 16 0.38 -4.45 -12.69
N GLY A 17 -0.34 -3.34 -12.63
CA GLY A 17 -0.29 -2.28 -13.64
C GLY A 17 -1.33 -1.19 -13.40
N TRP A 18 -1.17 -0.07 -14.10
CA TRP A 18 -2.15 1.02 -14.16
C TRP A 18 -3.07 0.87 -15.36
N LEU A 19 -4.33 1.25 -15.20
CA LEU A 19 -5.24 1.42 -16.32
C LEU A 19 -4.69 2.50 -17.26
N GLY A 20 -4.64 2.20 -18.57
CA GLY A 20 -4.14 3.13 -19.57
C GLY A 20 -2.60 3.22 -19.69
N GLN A 21 -1.82 2.61 -18.83
CA GLN A 21 -0.36 2.55 -18.94
C GLN A 21 0.08 1.80 -20.20
N ILE A 22 -0.65 0.75 -20.57
CA ILE A 22 -0.38 -0.09 -21.72
C ILE A 22 -1.23 0.39 -22.89
N GLN A 23 -0.64 0.63 -24.05
CA GLN A 23 -1.38 1.01 -25.26
C GLN A 23 -2.29 -0.15 -25.72
N PRO A 24 -3.45 0.13 -26.33
CA PRO A 24 -4.32 -0.91 -26.87
C PRO A 24 -3.56 -1.86 -27.80
N GLY A 25 -3.68 -3.17 -27.56
CA GLY A 25 -2.97 -4.21 -28.31
C GLY A 25 -1.51 -4.44 -27.91
N ALA A 26 -0.96 -3.62 -27.00
CA ALA A 26 0.40 -3.81 -26.49
C ALA A 26 0.41 -4.65 -25.21
N SER A 27 1.61 -5.10 -24.83
CA SER A 27 1.87 -5.88 -23.60
C SER A 27 2.99 -5.24 -22.78
N HIS A 28 2.96 -5.51 -21.49
CA HIS A 28 3.99 -5.15 -20.53
C HIS A 28 4.35 -6.38 -19.70
N ASP A 29 5.63 -6.75 -19.71
CA ASP A 29 6.14 -7.86 -18.91
C ASP A 29 6.58 -7.34 -17.53
N THR A 30 6.17 -8.04 -16.48
CA THR A 30 6.49 -7.72 -15.10
C THR A 30 6.59 -9.02 -14.27
N MET A 31 6.55 -8.92 -12.96
CA MET A 31 6.68 -10.07 -12.05
C MET A 31 5.77 -9.91 -10.84
N ILE A 32 5.17 -10.97 -10.37
CA ILE A 32 4.53 -11.03 -9.04
C ILE A 32 5.03 -12.26 -8.28
N LEU A 33 5.43 -12.09 -7.03
CA LEU A 33 5.85 -13.19 -6.14
C LEU A 33 6.94 -14.11 -6.75
N GLY A 34 7.84 -13.54 -7.56
CA GLY A 34 8.87 -14.29 -8.28
C GLY A 34 8.42 -14.94 -9.59
N GLN A 35 7.11 -14.91 -9.93
CA GLN A 35 6.56 -15.41 -11.19
C GLN A 35 6.55 -14.29 -12.23
N PRO A 36 7.28 -14.41 -13.36
CA PRO A 36 7.14 -13.50 -14.49
C PRO A 36 5.73 -13.60 -15.09
N ILE A 37 5.13 -12.46 -15.40
CA ILE A 37 3.82 -12.34 -16.00
C ILE A 37 3.82 -11.31 -17.13
N ARG A 38 2.91 -11.49 -18.08
CA ARG A 38 2.62 -10.54 -19.16
C ARG A 38 1.23 -9.96 -18.98
N VAL A 39 1.14 -8.64 -18.93
CA VAL A 39 -0.12 -7.90 -18.90
C VAL A 39 -0.35 -7.34 -20.30
N THR A 40 -1.42 -7.77 -20.97
CA THR A 40 -1.80 -7.36 -22.32
C THR A 40 -3.08 -6.57 -22.28
N ARG A 41 -3.12 -5.39 -22.87
CA ARG A 41 -4.37 -4.63 -23.05
C ARG A 41 -5.08 -5.12 -24.32
N THR A 42 -6.22 -5.80 -24.14
CA THR A 42 -6.97 -6.43 -25.23
C THR A 42 -8.11 -5.57 -25.79
N GLY A 43 -8.48 -4.48 -25.09
CA GLY A 43 -9.54 -3.56 -25.49
C GLY A 43 -9.41 -2.21 -24.79
N GLN A 44 -10.47 -1.39 -24.82
CA GLN A 44 -10.45 -0.06 -24.20
C GLN A 44 -10.15 -0.16 -22.68
N ASP A 45 -10.88 -1.04 -21.97
CA ASP A 45 -10.73 -1.26 -20.53
C ASP A 45 -10.60 -2.75 -20.21
N SER A 46 -10.13 -3.55 -21.17
CA SER A 46 -9.99 -4.99 -21.04
C SER A 46 -8.53 -5.38 -21.02
N TYR A 47 -8.17 -6.26 -20.09
CA TYR A 47 -6.81 -6.75 -19.89
C TYR A 47 -6.80 -8.26 -19.76
N ARG A 48 -5.71 -8.86 -20.22
CA ARG A 48 -5.39 -10.27 -20.03
C ARG A 48 -4.03 -10.36 -19.35
N VAL A 49 -3.90 -11.25 -18.38
CA VAL A 49 -2.64 -11.53 -17.70
C VAL A 49 -2.30 -13.00 -17.90
N THR A 50 -1.07 -13.29 -18.29
CA THR A 50 -0.56 -14.66 -18.47
C THR A 50 0.75 -14.84 -17.72
N GLU A 51 0.99 -16.03 -17.21
CA GLU A 51 2.33 -16.43 -16.74
C GLU A 51 3.30 -16.45 -17.93
N ILE A 52 4.57 -16.15 -17.69
CA ILE A 52 5.65 -16.29 -18.66
C ILE A 52 6.52 -17.47 -18.22
N GLY A 53 6.70 -18.45 -19.11
CA GLY A 53 7.60 -19.58 -18.92
C GLY A 53 9.08 -19.17 -19.01
N GLU A 54 9.98 -20.08 -18.63
CA GLU A 54 11.43 -19.84 -18.69
C GLU A 54 11.93 -19.62 -20.13
N ASP A 55 11.26 -20.17 -21.10
CA ASP A 55 11.51 -19.97 -22.54
C ASP A 55 10.89 -18.69 -23.12
N GLY A 56 10.23 -17.88 -22.30
CA GLY A 56 9.52 -16.66 -22.68
C GLY A 56 8.13 -16.90 -23.32
N SER A 57 7.67 -18.13 -23.39
CA SER A 57 6.33 -18.47 -23.89
C SER A 57 5.24 -18.02 -22.91
N GLU A 58 4.04 -17.73 -23.44
CA GLU A 58 2.87 -17.49 -22.60
C GLU A 58 2.37 -18.81 -22.01
N GLY A 59 2.22 -18.84 -20.70
CA GLY A 59 1.70 -19.96 -19.94
C GLY A 59 0.22 -19.80 -19.59
N ARG A 60 -0.13 -20.18 -18.36
CA ARG A 60 -1.49 -20.13 -17.84
C ARG A 60 -2.03 -18.68 -17.82
N GLU A 61 -3.27 -18.50 -18.26
CA GLU A 61 -4.00 -17.25 -18.07
C GLU A 61 -4.45 -17.11 -16.61
N LEU A 62 -4.27 -15.92 -16.06
CA LEU A 62 -4.56 -15.59 -14.68
C LEU A 62 -5.84 -14.76 -14.56
N PRO A 63 -6.58 -14.87 -13.43
CA PRO A 63 -7.73 -14.01 -13.16
C PRO A 63 -7.35 -12.54 -13.18
N VAL A 64 -8.21 -11.67 -13.71
CA VAL A 64 -7.99 -10.23 -13.81
C VAL A 64 -9.18 -9.47 -13.25
N GLN A 65 -8.90 -8.44 -12.47
CA GLN A 65 -9.87 -7.41 -12.07
C GLN A 65 -9.28 -6.02 -12.29
N THR A 66 -10.12 -5.06 -12.64
CA THR A 66 -9.75 -3.66 -12.81
C THR A 66 -10.56 -2.80 -11.85
N ARG A 67 -9.90 -2.18 -10.88
CA ARG A 67 -10.49 -1.29 -9.87
C ARG A 67 -9.47 -0.25 -9.45
N PHE A 68 -9.93 0.86 -8.89
CA PHE A 68 -9.06 1.87 -8.27
C PHE A 68 -7.93 2.33 -9.20
N THR A 69 -8.22 2.52 -10.49
CA THR A 69 -7.24 2.83 -11.55
C THR A 69 -6.13 1.78 -11.77
N CYS A 70 -6.20 0.64 -11.11
CA CYS A 70 -5.21 -0.44 -11.17
C CYS A 70 -5.74 -1.70 -11.84
N ILE A 71 -4.82 -2.51 -12.36
CA ILE A 71 -5.03 -3.87 -12.84
C ILE A 71 -4.56 -4.83 -11.75
N PHE A 72 -5.42 -5.76 -11.34
CA PHE A 72 -5.12 -6.77 -10.33
C PHE A 72 -5.15 -8.17 -10.93
N THR A 73 -4.28 -9.02 -10.43
CA THR A 73 -4.23 -10.45 -10.75
C THR A 73 -3.87 -11.28 -9.51
N THR A 74 -3.92 -12.60 -9.62
CA THR A 74 -3.54 -13.54 -8.59
C THR A 74 -2.88 -14.76 -9.19
N LEU A 75 -1.95 -15.42 -8.49
CA LEU A 75 -1.32 -16.67 -8.91
C LEU A 75 -2.08 -17.91 -8.44
N GLY A 76 -3.04 -17.75 -7.54
CA GLY A 76 -3.82 -18.82 -6.95
C GLY A 76 -5.33 -18.60 -7.08
N GLU A 77 -6.06 -19.12 -6.10
CA GLU A 77 -7.51 -18.98 -6.00
C GLU A 77 -7.84 -18.00 -4.88
N PRO A 78 -8.29 -16.77 -5.19
CA PRO A 78 -8.56 -15.77 -4.16
C PRO A 78 -9.67 -16.23 -3.22
N THR A 79 -9.41 -16.13 -1.92
CA THR A 79 -10.38 -16.51 -0.88
C THR A 79 -11.40 -15.41 -0.60
N ARG A 80 -11.14 -14.20 -1.09
CA ARG A 80 -11.98 -13.00 -0.90
C ARG A 80 -11.93 -12.10 -2.14
N PRO A 81 -12.98 -11.28 -2.39
CA PRO A 81 -12.97 -10.31 -3.47
C PRO A 81 -11.97 -9.17 -3.17
N LEU A 82 -11.73 -8.32 -4.17
CA LEU A 82 -11.11 -7.01 -3.91
C LEU A 82 -11.97 -6.24 -2.90
N PRO A 83 -11.33 -5.45 -2.00
CA PRO A 83 -12.04 -4.67 -1.01
C PRO A 83 -12.95 -3.63 -1.67
N GLU A 84 -14.01 -3.25 -0.98
CA GLU A 84 -14.82 -2.10 -1.38
C GLU A 84 -14.21 -0.81 -0.85
N ILE A 85 -14.05 0.18 -1.75
CA ILE A 85 -13.60 1.54 -1.45
C ILE A 85 -14.52 2.46 -2.24
N THR A 86 -15.62 2.86 -1.61
CA THR A 86 -16.73 3.58 -2.25
C THR A 86 -16.35 4.97 -2.72
N GLU A 87 -15.30 5.56 -2.12
CA GLU A 87 -14.79 6.88 -2.46
C GLU A 87 -14.31 6.98 -3.91
N PHE A 88 -13.87 5.88 -4.52
CA PHE A 88 -13.50 5.86 -5.93
C PHE A 88 -14.69 5.91 -6.89
N ASP A 89 -15.90 5.69 -6.41
CA ASP A 89 -17.14 5.72 -7.19
C ASP A 89 -17.90 7.07 -7.00
N GLU A 90 -17.43 7.96 -6.10
CA GLU A 90 -18.02 9.27 -5.86
C GLU A 90 -17.59 10.26 -6.96
N SER A 91 -18.56 10.83 -7.68
CA SER A 91 -18.34 11.66 -8.89
C SER A 91 -17.74 13.04 -8.62
N ASP A 92 -17.75 13.50 -7.36
CA ASP A 92 -17.22 14.80 -6.94
C ASP A 92 -15.78 14.71 -6.38
N ARG A 93 -15.13 13.56 -6.53
CA ARG A 93 -13.73 13.38 -6.16
C ARG A 93 -12.79 13.42 -7.36
N ILE A 94 -11.61 13.92 -7.11
CA ILE A 94 -10.49 13.77 -8.04
C ILE A 94 -9.89 12.38 -7.81
N VAL A 95 -10.09 11.47 -8.77
CA VAL A 95 -9.44 10.16 -8.75
C VAL A 95 -8.11 10.28 -9.51
N VAL A 96 -7.00 10.02 -8.81
CA VAL A 96 -5.66 10.16 -9.37
C VAL A 96 -4.81 8.92 -9.10
N GLY A 97 -4.10 8.44 -10.12
CA GLY A 97 -3.03 7.47 -9.99
C GLY A 97 -1.70 8.19 -9.84
N CYS A 98 -1.08 8.12 -8.66
CA CYS A 98 0.16 8.86 -8.39
C CYS A 98 1.43 8.15 -8.90
N GLY A 99 1.30 7.29 -9.91
CA GLY A 99 2.40 6.50 -10.43
C GLY A 99 2.76 5.30 -9.55
N ASN A 100 3.82 4.61 -9.92
CA ASN A 100 4.38 3.54 -9.10
C ASN A 100 5.84 3.82 -8.79
N VAL A 101 6.27 3.41 -7.61
CA VAL A 101 7.66 3.56 -7.15
C VAL A 101 8.22 2.20 -6.78
N GLY A 102 9.40 1.87 -7.35
CA GLY A 102 10.14 0.67 -6.98
C GLY A 102 10.87 0.86 -5.66
N VAL A 103 10.78 -0.15 -4.77
CA VAL A 103 11.43 -0.13 -3.45
C VAL A 103 12.11 -1.47 -3.21
N ASN A 104 13.37 -1.43 -2.76
CA ASN A 104 14.16 -2.61 -2.40
C ASN A 104 13.94 -2.97 -0.91
N THR A 105 12.77 -3.50 -0.61
CA THR A 105 12.37 -3.95 0.73
C THR A 105 11.31 -5.03 0.63
N SER A 106 11.01 -5.72 1.75
CA SER A 106 9.84 -6.59 1.84
C SER A 106 8.54 -5.78 1.65
N PRO A 107 7.53 -6.31 0.94
CA PRO A 107 6.23 -5.66 0.79
C PRO A 107 5.61 -5.30 2.16
N TYR A 108 5.83 -6.12 3.18
CA TYR A 108 5.29 -5.89 4.53
C TYR A 108 6.02 -4.80 5.32
N ARG A 109 7.29 -4.53 4.99
CA ARG A 109 8.00 -3.35 5.50
C ARG A 109 7.33 -2.07 5.01
N LEU A 110 6.89 -2.06 3.76
CA LEU A 110 6.19 -0.93 3.17
C LEU A 110 4.83 -0.72 3.85
N VAL A 111 4.05 -1.79 4.10
CA VAL A 111 2.80 -1.69 4.87
C VAL A 111 3.08 -1.19 6.29
N ALA A 112 4.09 -1.73 6.97
CA ALA A 112 4.44 -1.30 8.33
C ALA A 112 4.86 0.17 8.40
N ASN A 113 5.61 0.68 7.40
CA ASN A 113 5.95 2.10 7.29
C ASN A 113 4.70 2.97 7.05
N PHE A 114 3.81 2.55 6.16
CA PHE A 114 2.55 3.28 5.91
C PHE A 114 1.66 3.39 7.16
N LEU A 115 1.71 2.40 8.06
CA LEU A 115 0.96 2.39 9.32
C LEU A 115 1.62 3.19 10.44
N ASP A 116 2.85 3.64 10.27
CA ASP A 116 3.61 4.36 11.29
C ASP A 116 3.39 5.87 11.17
N MET A 117 2.91 6.51 12.23
CA MET A 117 2.78 7.96 12.33
C MET A 117 4.02 8.61 12.97
N ALA A 118 4.82 7.84 13.73
CA ALA A 118 5.92 8.41 14.49
C ALA A 118 7.04 8.97 13.59
N HIS A 119 7.24 8.39 12.40
CA HIS A 119 8.26 8.87 11.46
C HIS A 119 7.94 10.24 10.83
N PHE A 120 6.67 10.69 10.86
CA PHE A 120 6.25 11.92 10.20
C PHE A 120 7.08 13.14 10.62
N SER A 121 7.34 13.26 11.92
CA SER A 121 8.12 14.40 12.46
C SER A 121 9.61 14.35 12.17
N PHE A 122 10.11 13.25 11.60
CA PHE A 122 11.54 13.04 11.32
C PHE A 122 11.83 12.93 9.82
N ILE A 123 10.91 12.34 9.07
CA ILE A 123 11.07 12.06 7.64
C ILE A 123 10.32 13.07 6.78
N HIS A 124 9.11 13.46 7.20
CA HIS A 124 8.23 14.39 6.49
C HIS A 124 8.14 15.74 7.19
N VAL A 125 9.30 16.24 7.64
CA VAL A 125 9.39 17.53 8.36
C VAL A 125 8.80 18.64 7.50
N ASP A 126 8.05 19.55 8.14
CA ASP A 126 7.37 20.70 7.54
C ASP A 126 6.23 20.34 6.54
N THR A 127 5.95 19.03 6.37
CA THR A 127 4.82 18.54 5.56
C THR A 127 3.83 17.77 6.43
N LEU A 128 4.11 16.49 6.73
CA LEU A 128 3.23 15.65 7.54
C LEU A 128 3.54 15.71 9.03
N GLY A 129 4.68 16.27 9.43
CA GLY A 129 5.09 16.39 10.82
C GLY A 129 5.99 17.57 11.10
N ALA A 130 6.16 17.90 12.39
CA ALA A 130 7.02 18.97 12.88
C ALA A 130 7.93 18.44 14.00
N THR A 131 9.18 18.90 14.04
CA THR A 131 10.20 18.40 14.98
C THR A 131 9.91 18.73 16.44
N ASP A 132 9.06 19.71 16.70
CA ASP A 132 8.58 20.09 18.04
C ASP A 132 7.24 19.44 18.43
N LYS A 133 6.65 18.61 17.55
CA LYS A 133 5.36 17.91 17.71
C LYS A 133 5.51 16.43 17.33
N THR A 134 6.31 15.71 18.10
CA THR A 134 6.68 14.32 17.79
C THR A 134 5.80 13.27 18.47
N GLU A 135 4.90 13.69 19.36
CA GLU A 135 4.07 12.76 20.12
C GLU A 135 2.97 12.15 19.24
N VAL A 136 2.93 10.81 19.21
CA VAL A 136 1.79 10.05 18.69
C VAL A 136 0.81 9.82 19.83
N LEU A 137 -0.38 10.40 19.73
CA LEU A 137 -1.44 10.21 20.71
C LEU A 137 -1.93 8.76 20.70
N ALA A 138 -2.50 8.33 21.83
CA ALA A 138 -3.05 6.99 21.94
C ALA A 138 -4.20 6.79 20.95
N TYR A 139 -4.17 5.67 20.25
CA TYR A 139 -5.18 5.24 19.30
C TYR A 139 -5.51 3.76 19.49
N ARG A 140 -6.55 3.26 18.84
CA ARG A 140 -7.00 1.86 19.00
C ARG A 140 -6.78 1.09 17.69
N THR A 141 -6.60 -0.22 17.83
CA THR A 141 -6.57 -1.16 16.70
C THR A 141 -7.70 -2.17 16.82
N GLU A 142 -8.30 -2.51 15.68
CA GLU A 142 -9.40 -3.46 15.57
C GLU A 142 -9.07 -4.51 14.53
N HIS A 143 -9.35 -5.77 14.83
CA HIS A 143 -9.42 -6.82 13.82
C HIS A 143 -10.90 -7.04 13.48
N ARG A 144 -11.34 -6.52 12.34
CA ARG A 144 -12.71 -6.70 11.84
C ARG A 144 -12.82 -8.05 11.15
N LYS A 145 -13.29 -9.04 11.90
CA LYS A 145 -13.31 -10.45 11.49
C LYS A 145 -14.30 -10.77 10.37
N ASP A 146 -15.33 -9.97 10.21
CA ASP A 146 -16.34 -10.08 9.15
C ASP A 146 -15.78 -9.86 7.76
N VAL A 147 -14.80 -8.97 7.63
CA VAL A 147 -14.05 -8.67 6.40
C VAL A 147 -12.60 -9.13 6.46
N ASP A 148 -12.14 -9.63 7.61
CA ASP A 148 -10.77 -10.01 7.92
C ASP A 148 -9.75 -8.90 7.62
N GLU A 149 -9.95 -7.74 8.20
CA GLU A 149 -9.10 -6.55 8.02
C GLU A 149 -8.59 -6.02 9.36
N ILE A 150 -7.42 -5.39 9.34
CA ILE A 150 -6.87 -4.66 10.47
C ILE A 150 -7.16 -3.17 10.29
N TRP A 151 -7.73 -2.56 11.31
CA TRP A 151 -8.04 -1.13 11.35
C TRP A 151 -7.30 -0.45 12.49
N ALA A 152 -6.79 0.77 12.26
CA ALA A 152 -6.34 1.66 13.31
C ALA A 152 -7.26 2.89 13.32
N VAL A 153 -7.95 3.09 14.43
CA VAL A 153 -9.02 4.07 14.61
C VAL A 153 -8.63 5.10 15.68
N ASP A 154 -9.28 6.26 15.63
CA ASP A 154 -9.00 7.40 16.54
C ASP A 154 -7.56 7.93 16.42
N CYS A 155 -6.92 7.72 15.27
CA CYS A 155 -5.58 8.22 15.03
C CYS A 155 -5.62 9.73 14.79
N THR A 156 -4.74 10.46 15.49
CA THR A 156 -4.58 11.90 15.27
C THR A 156 -3.10 12.26 15.30
N PHE A 157 -2.69 13.16 14.41
CA PHE A 157 -1.32 13.67 14.37
C PHE A 157 -1.29 15.12 13.93
N PHE A 158 -0.36 15.91 14.46
CA PHE A 158 -0.20 17.30 14.06
C PHE A 158 0.49 17.39 12.69
N GLN A 159 -0.17 18.08 11.75
CA GLN A 159 0.41 18.40 10.45
C GLN A 159 0.64 19.90 10.29
N PRO A 160 1.88 20.35 10.01
CA PRO A 160 2.18 21.78 9.81
C PRO A 160 1.61 22.31 8.49
N ALA A 161 1.46 21.46 7.47
CA ALA A 161 0.93 21.80 6.14
C ALA A 161 -0.17 20.80 5.73
N ALA A 162 -1.25 20.77 6.49
CA ALA A 162 -2.38 19.87 6.22
C ALA A 162 -3.03 20.11 4.85
N SER A 163 -2.99 21.35 4.35
CA SER A 163 -3.30 21.73 2.96
C SER A 163 -2.57 23.05 2.63
N LYS A 164 -2.50 23.41 1.33
CA LYS A 164 -1.96 24.73 0.90
C LYS A 164 -2.75 25.91 1.50
N ALA A 165 -4.02 25.71 1.87
CA ALA A 165 -4.91 26.74 2.40
C ALA A 165 -4.76 26.97 3.91
N VAL A 166 -4.27 25.98 4.68
CA VAL A 166 -4.18 26.06 6.15
C VAL A 166 -2.78 26.50 6.57
N LYS A 167 -2.68 27.74 7.06
CA LYS A 167 -1.45 28.26 7.68
C LYS A 167 -1.47 28.01 9.19
N GLY A 168 -0.37 27.46 9.73
CA GLY A 168 -0.21 27.24 11.16
C GLY A 168 -0.41 25.81 11.64
N GLY A 169 -0.71 24.90 10.74
CA GLY A 169 -0.91 23.47 11.04
C GLY A 169 -2.22 23.16 11.73
N GLN A 170 -2.56 21.90 11.77
CA GLN A 170 -3.77 21.39 12.44
C GLN A 170 -3.57 19.96 12.95
N MET A 171 -4.44 19.54 13.89
CA MET A 171 -4.57 18.14 14.27
C MET A 171 -5.37 17.41 13.19
N THR A 172 -4.72 16.54 12.47
CA THR A 172 -5.33 15.76 11.39
C THR A 172 -5.78 14.40 11.93
N ARG A 173 -7.01 14.00 11.61
CA ARG A 173 -7.55 12.68 11.95
C ARG A 173 -7.26 11.70 10.84
N TYR A 174 -6.89 10.49 11.23
CA TYR A 174 -6.59 9.37 10.35
C TYR A 174 -7.35 8.13 10.76
N LEU A 175 -7.67 7.33 9.76
CA LEU A 175 -8.19 5.99 9.92
C LEU A 175 -7.41 5.09 8.95
N TYR A 176 -6.62 4.16 9.48
CA TYR A 176 -5.88 3.21 8.64
C TYR A 176 -6.66 1.92 8.48
N ARG A 177 -6.55 1.33 7.30
CA ARG A 177 -7.22 0.08 6.94
C ARG A 177 -6.23 -0.81 6.18
N VAL A 178 -5.86 -1.97 6.75
CA VAL A 178 -5.11 -3.02 6.06
C VAL A 178 -6.13 -4.01 5.52
N MET A 179 -6.30 -4.00 4.21
CA MET A 179 -7.34 -4.76 3.50
C MET A 179 -6.86 -6.15 3.08
N SER A 180 -5.57 -6.28 2.79
CA SER A 180 -4.89 -7.53 2.47
C SER A 180 -3.42 -7.42 2.84
N PRO A 181 -2.64 -8.52 2.84
CA PRO A 181 -1.19 -8.44 3.06
C PRO A 181 -0.45 -7.47 2.13
N PHE A 182 -1.03 -7.16 0.96
CA PHE A 182 -0.44 -6.28 -0.07
C PHE A 182 -1.27 -5.02 -0.35
N SER A 183 -2.29 -4.75 0.46
CA SER A 183 -3.20 -3.61 0.24
C SER A 183 -3.49 -2.88 1.53
N VAL A 184 -3.12 -1.62 1.59
CA VAL A 184 -3.35 -0.75 2.74
C VAL A 184 -3.90 0.59 2.26
N MET A 185 -4.71 1.23 3.08
CA MET A 185 -5.22 2.56 2.81
C MET A 185 -5.30 3.41 4.08
N LEU A 186 -5.39 4.70 3.86
CA LEU A 186 -5.53 5.74 4.85
C LEU A 186 -6.72 6.61 4.47
N TYR A 187 -7.62 6.80 5.40
CA TYR A 187 -8.58 7.90 5.38
C TYR A 187 -8.00 9.08 6.15
N LYS A 188 -7.97 10.24 5.51
CA LYS A 188 -7.51 11.49 6.10
C LYS A 188 -8.63 12.52 6.04
N ASN A 189 -9.00 13.13 7.17
CA ASN A 189 -10.02 14.16 7.15
C ASN A 189 -9.54 15.40 6.37
N ILE A 190 -10.44 15.99 5.59
CA ILE A 190 -10.13 17.15 4.74
C ILE A 190 -10.03 18.46 5.53
N SER A 191 -10.75 18.56 6.66
CA SER A 191 -10.70 19.69 7.60
C SER A 191 -11.22 19.25 8.97
N GLU A 192 -10.99 20.05 10.01
CA GLU A 192 -11.47 19.75 11.38
C GLU A 192 -12.99 19.62 11.47
N ASP A 193 -13.72 20.42 10.68
CA ASP A 193 -15.19 20.50 10.68
C ASP A 193 -15.87 19.56 9.68
N SER A 194 -15.09 18.75 8.95
CA SER A 194 -15.63 17.85 7.91
C SER A 194 -15.70 16.41 8.37
N ASP A 195 -16.82 15.75 8.06
CA ASP A 195 -16.92 14.28 8.16
C ASP A 195 -16.42 13.56 6.92
N ARG A 196 -16.03 14.28 5.86
CA ARG A 196 -15.47 13.71 4.64
C ARG A 196 -13.97 13.48 4.79
N ASN A 197 -13.50 12.41 4.18
CA ASN A 197 -12.09 12.02 4.21
C ASN A 197 -11.57 11.83 2.78
N ASP A 198 -10.31 12.16 2.58
CA ASP A 198 -9.56 11.67 1.43
C ASP A 198 -9.28 10.19 1.59
N ALA A 199 -9.33 9.43 0.51
CA ALA A 199 -8.95 8.03 0.46
C ALA A 199 -7.60 7.90 -0.26
N ILE A 200 -6.58 7.46 0.46
CA ILE A 200 -5.20 7.32 -0.01
C ILE A 200 -4.83 5.85 0.08
N CYS A 201 -4.62 5.18 -1.05
CA CYS A 201 -4.32 3.76 -1.10
C CYS A 201 -2.85 3.50 -1.45
N VAL A 202 -2.34 2.38 -0.94
CA VAL A 202 -1.10 1.78 -1.43
C VAL A 202 -1.39 0.31 -1.72
N PHE A 203 -1.33 -0.05 -3.00
CA PHE A 203 -1.36 -1.43 -3.47
C PHE A 203 0.06 -1.84 -3.84
N ILE A 204 0.50 -2.96 -3.30
CA ILE A 204 1.88 -3.39 -3.43
C ILE A 204 1.95 -4.56 -4.39
N GLN A 205 2.83 -4.44 -5.38
CA GLN A 205 3.24 -5.53 -6.25
C GLN A 205 4.55 -6.13 -5.72
N PRO A 206 4.54 -7.25 -5.03
CA PRO A 206 5.76 -7.94 -4.63
C PRO A 206 6.40 -8.58 -5.85
N LEU A 207 7.52 -8.03 -6.31
CA LEU A 207 8.32 -8.64 -7.38
C LEU A 207 9.07 -9.87 -6.85
N THR A 208 9.74 -9.67 -5.71
CA THR A 208 10.43 -10.71 -4.94
C THR A 208 10.18 -10.47 -3.45
N GLU A 209 10.75 -11.28 -2.58
CA GLU A 209 10.64 -11.08 -1.12
C GLU A 209 11.24 -9.75 -0.62
N THR A 210 12.16 -9.15 -1.40
CA THR A 210 12.89 -7.92 -1.03
C THR A 210 12.82 -6.83 -2.09
N ARG A 211 11.91 -6.93 -3.06
CA ARG A 211 11.67 -5.90 -4.07
C ARG A 211 10.19 -5.81 -4.37
N CYS A 212 9.66 -4.62 -4.36
CA CYS A 212 8.25 -4.37 -4.70
C CYS A 212 8.08 -3.07 -5.48
N LEU A 213 6.90 -2.93 -6.11
CA LEU A 213 6.39 -1.67 -6.63
C LEU A 213 5.20 -1.25 -5.76
N ALA A 214 5.16 0.02 -5.39
CA ALA A 214 4.02 0.63 -4.71
C ALA A 214 3.17 1.41 -5.73
N TYR A 215 1.90 1.06 -5.87
CA TYR A 215 0.89 1.81 -6.62
C TYR A 215 0.09 2.66 -5.64
N MET A 216 -0.06 3.95 -5.91
CA MET A 216 -0.67 4.91 -4.98
C MET A 216 -1.88 5.61 -5.60
N PRO A 217 -3.01 4.91 -5.82
CA PRO A 217 -4.23 5.57 -6.24
C PRO A 217 -4.87 6.32 -5.07
N MET A 218 -5.47 7.47 -5.39
CA MET A 218 -6.13 8.34 -4.42
C MET A 218 -7.49 8.79 -4.96
N ALA A 219 -8.44 8.97 -4.04
CA ALA A 219 -9.73 9.61 -4.31
C ALA A 219 -9.89 10.79 -3.34
N ILE A 220 -9.62 12.00 -3.85
CA ILE A 220 -9.40 13.22 -3.06
C ILE A 220 -10.56 14.19 -3.23
N VAL A 221 -10.95 14.83 -2.13
CA VAL A 221 -11.89 15.96 -2.13
C VAL A 221 -11.06 17.25 -2.16
N ASP A 222 -10.85 17.80 -3.33
CA ASP A 222 -10.05 19.01 -3.53
C ASP A 222 -10.65 19.87 -4.65
N ASN A 223 -10.67 21.19 -4.45
CA ASN A 223 -11.17 22.15 -5.42
C ASN A 223 -10.07 23.14 -5.88
N GLU A 224 -8.86 23.03 -5.34
CA GLU A 224 -7.77 23.99 -5.55
C GLU A 224 -6.62 23.39 -6.36
N ASN A 225 -6.34 22.08 -6.16
CA ASN A 225 -5.21 21.42 -6.79
C ASN A 225 -5.64 20.60 -8.01
N THR A 226 -4.75 20.49 -8.99
CA THR A 226 -4.94 19.58 -10.12
C THR A 226 -4.53 18.15 -9.75
N ALA A 227 -4.97 17.16 -10.54
CA ALA A 227 -4.51 15.79 -10.39
C ALA A 227 -2.97 15.65 -10.45
N ALA A 228 -2.31 16.49 -11.24
CA ALA A 228 -0.86 16.52 -11.33
C ALA A 228 -0.21 17.05 -10.04
N ASP A 229 -0.74 18.13 -9.46
CA ASP A 229 -0.24 18.67 -8.17
C ASP A 229 -0.35 17.64 -7.05
N ILE A 230 -1.47 16.90 -7.01
CA ILE A 230 -1.72 15.83 -6.04
C ILE A 230 -0.73 14.69 -6.23
N ALA A 231 -0.52 14.25 -7.47
CA ALA A 231 0.42 13.18 -7.80
C ALA A 231 1.86 13.54 -7.44
N ASP A 232 2.31 14.75 -7.77
CA ASP A 232 3.66 15.25 -7.48
C ASP A 232 3.90 15.34 -5.96
N PHE A 233 2.91 15.80 -5.20
CA PHE A 233 3.00 15.85 -3.75
C PHE A 233 3.11 14.44 -3.16
N GLN A 234 2.24 13.52 -3.55
CA GLN A 234 2.25 12.15 -3.05
C GLN A 234 3.56 11.42 -3.39
N GLN A 235 4.06 11.58 -4.61
CA GLN A 235 5.35 11.01 -5.00
C GLN A 235 6.50 11.57 -4.16
N SER A 236 6.49 12.88 -3.88
CA SER A 236 7.51 13.54 -3.06
C SER A 236 7.55 12.95 -1.64
N ILE A 237 6.38 12.75 -1.02
CA ILE A 237 6.27 12.10 0.30
C ILE A 237 6.81 10.67 0.23
N PHE A 238 6.35 9.87 -0.72
CA PHE A 238 6.77 8.46 -0.81
C PHE A 238 8.27 8.29 -1.12
N LEU A 239 8.88 9.20 -1.88
CA LEU A 239 10.32 9.16 -2.13
C LEU A 239 11.15 9.43 -0.87
N GLN A 240 10.63 10.18 0.11
CA GLN A 240 11.25 10.33 1.43
C GLN A 240 11.19 9.01 2.21
N ASP A 241 10.05 8.32 2.19
CA ASP A 241 9.88 6.99 2.79
C ASP A 241 10.80 5.95 2.18
N ARG A 242 10.99 5.99 0.87
CA ARG A 242 11.82 5.03 0.15
C ARG A 242 13.23 4.96 0.73
N VAL A 243 13.81 6.09 1.11
CA VAL A 243 15.17 6.15 1.67
C VAL A 243 15.28 5.34 2.96
N ILE A 244 14.30 5.47 3.87
CA ILE A 244 14.33 4.72 5.12
C ILE A 244 13.95 3.25 4.92
N LEU A 245 12.99 2.96 4.05
CA LEU A 245 12.57 1.60 3.74
C LEU A 245 13.71 0.74 3.20
N GLU A 246 14.51 1.26 2.27
CA GLU A 246 15.64 0.54 1.67
C GLU A 246 16.83 0.38 2.63
N ASN A 247 16.85 1.13 3.75
CA ASN A 247 17.89 1.06 4.78
C ASN A 247 17.50 0.24 6.02
N GLN A 248 16.26 -0.22 6.14
CA GLN A 248 15.85 -1.10 7.25
C GLN A 248 16.57 -2.46 7.19
N ARG A 249 16.96 -2.98 8.37
CA ARG A 249 17.59 -4.29 8.50
C ARG A 249 16.95 -5.10 9.62
N PRO A 250 16.59 -6.36 9.39
CA PRO A 250 16.64 -7.08 8.11
C PRO A 250 15.67 -6.47 7.08
N ALA A 251 15.95 -6.66 5.78
CA ALA A 251 15.06 -6.18 4.69
C ALA A 251 13.70 -6.89 4.69
N LEU A 252 13.66 -8.16 5.08
CA LEU A 252 12.44 -8.92 5.34
C LEU A 252 11.80 -8.47 6.66
N LEU A 253 10.46 -8.58 6.77
CA LEU A 253 9.76 -8.16 7.98
C LEU A 253 9.87 -9.23 9.09
N PRO A 254 10.47 -8.95 10.27
CA PRO A 254 10.39 -9.85 11.40
C PRO A 254 8.99 -9.86 12.00
N LEU A 255 8.44 -11.04 12.25
CA LEU A 255 7.19 -11.20 13.02
C LEU A 255 7.45 -11.44 14.51
N ASP A 256 8.68 -11.81 14.88
CA ASP A 256 9.09 -11.97 16.27
C ASP A 256 9.40 -10.59 16.88
N PRO A 257 8.70 -10.19 17.97
CA PRO A 257 8.87 -8.87 18.59
C PRO A 257 10.25 -8.67 19.24
N THR A 258 11.07 -9.71 19.36
CA THR A 258 12.44 -9.60 19.92
C THR A 258 13.43 -8.91 18.98
N TYR A 259 13.11 -8.79 17.70
CA TYR A 259 13.97 -8.15 16.69
C TYR A 259 13.86 -6.64 16.64
N GLU A 260 12.73 -6.10 17.05
CA GLU A 260 12.45 -4.67 17.03
C GLU A 260 11.76 -4.30 18.33
N LEU A 261 12.10 -3.13 18.88
CA LEU A 261 11.51 -2.63 20.13
C LEU A 261 10.27 -1.79 19.80
N PRO A 262 9.06 -2.38 19.85
CA PRO A 262 7.84 -1.64 19.57
C PRO A 262 7.53 -0.67 20.73
N THR A 263 7.02 0.48 20.37
CA THR A 263 6.51 1.51 21.26
C THR A 263 4.97 1.54 21.24
N ARG A 264 4.35 2.45 21.99
CA ARG A 264 2.89 2.67 21.92
C ARG A 264 2.45 3.16 20.54
N ALA A 265 3.32 3.88 19.84
CA ALA A 265 3.05 4.39 18.49
C ALA A 265 2.90 3.26 17.45
N ASP A 266 3.48 2.09 17.71
CA ASP A 266 3.51 0.96 16.77
C ASP A 266 2.31 0.01 16.88
N ALA A 267 1.23 0.38 17.58
CA ALA A 267 0.09 -0.52 17.84
C ALA A 267 -0.52 -1.08 16.53
N SER A 268 -0.64 -0.27 15.47
CA SER A 268 -1.12 -0.68 14.14
C SER A 268 -0.18 -1.70 13.48
N SER A 269 1.13 -1.43 13.49
CA SER A 269 2.15 -2.33 12.94
C SER A 269 2.23 -3.64 13.72
N ILE A 270 2.04 -3.61 15.07
CA ILE A 270 1.97 -4.82 15.90
C ILE A 270 0.73 -5.64 15.55
N ALA A 271 -0.45 -5.01 15.38
CA ALA A 271 -1.67 -5.69 14.98
C ALA A 271 -1.51 -6.35 13.61
N PHE A 272 -0.92 -5.64 12.65
CA PHE A 272 -0.60 -6.17 11.31
C PHE A 272 0.32 -7.39 11.38
N ARG A 273 1.43 -7.35 12.12
CA ARG A 273 2.36 -8.47 12.27
C ARG A 273 1.69 -9.69 12.90
N ARG A 274 0.82 -9.49 13.91
CA ARG A 274 0.04 -10.58 14.51
C ARG A 274 -0.94 -11.21 13.53
N TRP A 275 -1.55 -10.40 12.68
CA TRP A 275 -2.45 -10.85 11.64
C TRP A 275 -1.71 -11.67 10.58
N LEU A 276 -0.57 -11.19 10.05
CA LEU A 276 0.27 -11.95 9.12
C LEU A 276 0.71 -13.30 9.72
N LYS A 277 1.09 -13.30 11.00
CA LYS A 277 1.47 -14.53 11.71
C LYS A 277 0.28 -15.50 11.83
N ALA A 278 -0.91 -15.00 12.09
CA ALA A 278 -2.13 -15.84 12.19
C ALA A 278 -2.52 -16.44 10.83
N MET A 279 -2.20 -15.79 9.72
CA MET A 279 -2.39 -16.31 8.37
C MET A 279 -1.35 -17.36 7.96
N ASP A 280 -0.29 -17.57 8.73
CA ASP A 280 0.88 -18.42 8.42
C ASP A 280 1.58 -18.02 7.09
N ILE A 281 1.61 -16.71 6.79
CA ILE A 281 2.30 -16.21 5.60
C ILE A 281 3.81 -16.26 5.82
N ARG A 282 4.56 -16.70 4.81
CA ARG A 282 6.02 -16.90 4.88
C ARG A 282 6.79 -16.06 3.87
N PHE A 283 6.22 -15.82 2.72
CA PHE A 283 6.83 -14.97 1.70
C PHE A 283 7.15 -13.60 2.28
N GLY A 284 8.38 -13.11 2.10
CA GLY A 284 8.79 -11.77 2.55
C GLY A 284 8.95 -11.58 4.06
N ILE A 285 8.86 -12.67 4.85
CA ILE A 285 9.01 -12.69 6.30
C ILE A 285 10.43 -13.11 6.69
N TYR A 286 10.98 -12.43 7.69
CA TYR A 286 12.27 -12.81 8.28
C TYR A 286 12.08 -13.95 9.27
N GLU A 287 12.67 -15.09 8.95
CA GLU A 287 12.79 -16.22 9.87
C GLU A 287 14.23 -16.31 10.40
N LYS A 288 14.36 -16.46 11.72
CA LYS A 288 15.68 -16.72 12.33
C LYS A 288 16.16 -18.08 11.85
N GLN A 289 17.29 -18.12 11.16
CA GLN A 289 17.94 -19.40 10.88
C GLN A 289 18.23 -20.07 12.22
N ALA A 290 17.77 -21.32 12.36
CA ALA A 290 18.16 -22.14 13.50
C ALA A 290 19.69 -22.28 13.48
N ALA A 291 20.33 -21.91 14.60
CA ALA A 291 21.77 -21.99 14.76
C ALA A 291 22.24 -23.45 14.83
#